data_3c2789498abdc1fa01150833aaa053bd
#
_entry.id   3c2789498abdc1fa01150833aaa053bd
#
_cell.length_a   1.000
_cell.length_b   1.000
_cell.length_c   1.000
_cell.angle_alpha   90.00
_cell.angle_beta   90.00
_cell.angle_gamma   90.00
#
_symmetry.space_group_name_H-M   'P 1'
#
loop_
_entity.id
_entity.type
_entity.pdbx_description
1 polymer ?
#
loop_
_entity_poly.entity_id
_entity_poly.type
_entity_poly.pdbx_seq_one_letter_code
_entity_poly.pdbx_strand_id
1 'polypeptide(L)'
;NPDSAYMVGVDIKASCLNIGLMNFTGDMVDVQMGVECRLYNTLESLEELTQHIRNFIDKHKTVKEKILQVGVNISGRVNPEEGYSFSMFNFEERPLAEILGEKIGIPVSIDNDTRAMAYGELLKGAVKGEKDIVFINISWGLGSAFIIDGKIYTGRSGFSGEFGHFSVFDNEIICRCGKKGCLETEVSGSALHRILCEKVKNGQSSILSKRILTGETSLTL
;
A
#
# COMPACT_ATOMS: atom_id res chain seq x y z
N ASN A 1 13.59 26.57 6.19
CA ASN A 1 13.88 25.93 7.48
C ASN A 1 13.26 24.52 7.46
N PRO A 2 14.04 23.44 7.57
CA PRO A 2 13.54 22.05 7.59
C PRO A 2 12.45 21.83 8.63
N ASP A 3 12.54 22.50 9.78
CA ASP A 3 11.63 22.33 10.92
C ASP A 3 10.43 23.30 10.90
N SER A 4 10.15 23.93 9.76
CA SER A 4 9.00 24.84 9.63
C SER A 4 7.66 24.10 9.58
N ALA A 5 7.67 22.87 9.04
CA ALA A 5 6.49 22.01 8.93
C ALA A 5 6.90 20.54 8.83
N TYR A 6 5.96 19.65 9.07
CA TYR A 6 6.13 18.21 9.02
C TYR A 6 4.96 17.55 8.31
N MET A 7 5.20 16.35 7.80
CA MET A 7 4.18 15.45 7.24
C MET A 7 4.35 14.06 7.83
N VAL A 8 3.26 13.36 8.05
CA VAL A 8 3.25 11.95 8.45
C VAL A 8 2.86 11.11 7.25
N GLY A 9 3.66 10.10 6.93
CA GLY A 9 3.35 9.08 5.93
C GLY A 9 2.97 7.77 6.60
N VAL A 10 1.91 7.13 6.13
CA VAL A 10 1.44 5.82 6.61
C VAL A 10 1.33 4.87 5.43
N ASP A 11 2.00 3.73 5.52
CA ASP A 11 1.96 2.70 4.50
C ASP A 11 1.37 1.42 5.09
N ILE A 12 0.17 1.06 4.62
CA ILE A 12 -0.59 -0.10 5.10
C ILE A 12 -0.17 -1.32 4.30
N LYS A 13 0.43 -2.30 4.99
CA LYS A 13 0.76 -3.62 4.44
C LYS A 13 -0.24 -4.68 4.89
N ALA A 14 -0.13 -5.88 4.36
CA ALA A 14 -1.05 -6.99 4.68
C ALA A 14 -1.06 -7.39 6.16
N SER A 15 0.05 -7.20 6.89
CA SER A 15 0.21 -7.64 8.28
C SER A 15 0.88 -6.62 9.18
N CYS A 16 1.21 -5.43 8.67
CA CYS A 16 1.88 -4.39 9.45
C CYS A 16 1.63 -3.00 8.87
N LEU A 17 1.96 -1.99 9.67
CA LEU A 17 2.01 -0.59 9.28
C LEU A 17 3.45 -0.09 9.32
N ASN A 18 3.78 0.78 8.37
CA ASN A 18 4.96 1.62 8.44
C ASN A 18 4.49 3.06 8.60
N ILE A 19 5.04 3.78 9.59
CA ILE A 19 4.66 5.18 9.84
C ILE A 19 5.94 6.00 9.94
N GLY A 20 6.00 7.10 9.21
CA GLY A 20 7.17 7.98 9.21
C GLY A 20 6.80 9.44 9.37
N LEU A 21 7.66 10.20 10.04
CA LEU A 21 7.61 11.65 10.15
C LEU A 21 8.69 12.25 9.25
N MET A 22 8.29 13.13 8.37
CA MET A 22 9.16 13.80 7.41
C MET A 22 9.10 15.32 7.64
N ASN A 23 10.25 15.99 7.57
CA ASN A 23 10.31 17.45 7.65
C ASN A 23 9.95 18.10 6.31
N PHE A 24 9.92 19.45 6.28
CA PHE A 24 9.55 20.22 5.10
C PHE A 24 10.52 20.07 3.91
N THR A 25 11.75 19.67 4.15
CA THR A 25 12.75 19.40 3.09
C THR A 25 12.72 17.96 2.57
N GLY A 26 11.82 17.13 3.11
CA GLY A 26 11.66 15.74 2.69
C GLY A 26 12.66 14.78 3.33
N ASP A 27 13.29 15.17 4.46
CA ASP A 27 14.16 14.28 5.21
C ASP A 27 13.35 13.55 6.29
N MET A 28 13.62 12.25 6.44
CA MET A 28 12.98 11.43 7.46
C MET A 28 13.52 11.80 8.84
N VAL A 29 12.63 12.23 9.73
CA VAL A 29 12.92 12.60 11.12
C VAL A 29 12.81 11.41 12.04
N ASP A 30 11.76 10.60 11.85
CA ASP A 30 11.54 9.35 12.57
C ASP A 30 10.76 8.37 11.70
N VAL A 31 10.99 7.08 11.92
CA VAL A 31 10.26 6.03 11.21
C VAL A 31 10.04 4.84 12.12
N GLN A 32 8.82 4.33 12.12
CA GLN A 32 8.44 3.11 12.80
C GLN A 32 8.00 2.08 11.75
N MET A 33 8.84 1.07 11.53
CA MET A 33 8.62 0.03 10.53
C MET A 33 8.05 -1.22 11.19
N GLY A 34 7.20 -1.93 10.44
CA GLY A 34 6.73 -3.26 10.82
C GLY A 34 5.88 -3.29 12.09
N VAL A 35 5.12 -2.22 12.38
CA VAL A 35 4.16 -2.23 13.49
C VAL A 35 3.13 -3.32 13.20
N GLU A 36 3.15 -4.38 13.99
CA GLU A 36 2.23 -5.50 13.81
C GLU A 36 0.79 -5.02 13.88
N CYS A 37 0.08 -5.15 12.79
CA CYS A 37 -1.29 -4.71 12.62
C CYS A 37 -1.90 -5.44 11.43
N ARG A 38 -3.01 -6.11 11.64
CA ARG A 38 -3.73 -6.81 10.56
C ARG A 38 -5.10 -6.21 10.39
N LEU A 39 -5.22 -5.32 9.43
CA LEU A 39 -6.44 -4.56 9.17
C LEU A 39 -7.41 -5.31 8.24
N TYR A 40 -8.67 -5.27 8.61
CA TYR A 40 -9.79 -5.80 7.82
C TYR A 40 -10.72 -4.65 7.41
N ASN A 41 -11.68 -4.91 6.53
CA ASN A 41 -12.68 -3.91 6.14
C ASN A 41 -13.79 -3.78 7.21
N THR A 42 -13.40 -3.36 8.43
CA THR A 42 -14.29 -3.18 9.58
C THR A 42 -14.04 -1.86 10.31
N LEU A 43 -15.02 -1.41 11.07
CA LEU A 43 -14.91 -0.19 11.89
C LEU A 43 -13.83 -0.33 12.98
N GLU A 44 -13.70 -1.52 13.56
CA GLU A 44 -12.68 -1.82 14.57
C GLU A 44 -11.28 -1.64 14.00
N SER A 45 -11.03 -2.16 12.80
CA SER A 45 -9.75 -1.99 12.12
C SER A 45 -9.47 -0.55 11.71
N LEU A 46 -10.50 0.23 11.35
CA LEU A 46 -10.35 1.66 11.10
C LEU A 46 -9.95 2.41 12.38
N GLU A 47 -10.55 2.06 13.51
CA GLU A 47 -10.19 2.66 14.81
C GLU A 47 -8.77 2.26 15.24
N GLU A 48 -8.38 1.00 15.04
CA GLU A 48 -7.02 0.49 15.29
C GLU A 48 -5.98 1.27 14.47
N LEU A 49 -6.22 1.44 13.16
CA LEU A 49 -5.37 2.26 12.29
C LEU A 49 -5.24 3.69 12.82
N THR A 50 -6.36 4.30 13.15
CA THR A 50 -6.41 5.66 13.67
C THR A 50 -5.62 5.80 14.98
N GLN A 51 -5.75 4.81 15.87
CA GLN A 51 -5.03 4.81 17.13
C GLN A 51 -3.52 4.67 16.95
N HIS A 52 -3.06 3.82 16.03
CA HIS A 52 -1.62 3.71 15.70
C HIS A 52 -1.06 5.05 15.20
N ILE A 53 -1.79 5.73 14.30
CA ILE A 53 -1.38 7.03 13.78
C ILE A 53 -1.31 8.07 14.90
N ARG A 54 -2.33 8.17 15.74
CA ARG A 54 -2.36 9.09 16.89
C ARG A 54 -1.20 8.82 17.86
N ASN A 55 -0.98 7.55 18.22
CA ASN A 55 0.10 7.16 19.12
C ASN A 55 1.47 7.57 18.58
N PHE A 56 1.69 7.43 17.25
CA PHE A 56 2.90 7.89 16.61
C PHE A 56 3.04 9.41 16.67
N ILE A 57 1.99 10.16 16.33
CA ILE A 57 1.98 11.63 16.39
C ILE A 57 2.22 12.13 17.83
N ASP A 58 1.61 11.49 18.82
CA ASP A 58 1.73 11.89 20.23
C ASP A 58 3.13 11.65 20.82
N LYS A 59 3.95 10.81 20.22
CA LYS A 59 5.38 10.72 20.57
C LYS A 59 6.16 11.99 20.17
N HIS A 60 5.67 12.72 19.18
CA HIS A 60 6.32 13.90 18.59
C HIS A 60 5.69 15.23 19.07
N LYS A 61 5.40 15.35 20.38
CA LYS A 61 4.68 16.49 20.99
C LYS A 61 5.26 17.85 20.62
N THR A 62 6.58 17.97 20.48
CA THR A 62 7.28 19.24 20.19
C THR A 62 7.01 19.76 18.79
N VAL A 63 6.62 18.92 17.85
CA VAL A 63 6.36 19.28 16.46
C VAL A 63 4.92 19.00 16.01
N LYS A 64 4.09 18.45 16.89
CA LYS A 64 2.70 18.06 16.58
C LYS A 64 1.91 19.18 15.90
N GLU A 65 1.98 20.39 16.43
CA GLU A 65 1.27 21.56 15.91
C GLU A 65 1.79 22.04 14.53
N LYS A 66 2.92 21.49 14.09
CA LYS A 66 3.52 21.78 12.79
C LYS A 66 3.28 20.66 11.76
N ILE A 67 2.57 19.60 12.13
CA ILE A 67 2.20 18.53 11.19
C ILE A 67 1.05 19.06 10.34
N LEU A 68 1.32 19.25 9.05
CA LEU A 68 0.36 19.83 8.11
C LEU A 68 -0.63 18.79 7.58
N GLN A 69 -0.17 17.53 7.39
CA GLN A 69 -0.95 16.51 6.74
C GLN A 69 -0.48 15.10 7.12
N VAL A 70 -1.40 14.15 7.06
CA VAL A 70 -1.12 12.72 7.10
C VAL A 70 -1.45 12.13 5.72
N GLY A 71 -0.47 11.51 5.06
CA GLY A 71 -0.67 10.75 3.83
C GLY A 71 -0.82 9.26 4.15
N VAL A 72 -1.89 8.61 3.70
CA VAL A 72 -2.15 7.19 3.97
C VAL A 72 -2.20 6.40 2.66
N ASN A 73 -1.29 5.44 2.51
CA ASN A 73 -1.21 4.59 1.34
C ASN A 73 -1.95 3.27 1.60
N ILE A 74 -2.88 2.94 0.72
CA ILE A 74 -3.80 1.81 0.86
C ILE A 74 -3.75 0.94 -0.40
N SER A 75 -3.70 -0.36 -0.23
CA SER A 75 -3.80 -1.30 -1.37
C SER A 75 -5.18 -1.27 -2.02
N GLY A 76 -5.21 -1.40 -3.34
CA GLY A 76 -6.41 -1.49 -4.15
C GLY A 76 -6.82 -0.16 -4.79
N ARG A 77 -8.10 -0.04 -5.15
CA ARG A 77 -8.61 1.12 -5.91
C ARG A 77 -8.87 2.31 -5.02
N VAL A 78 -8.21 3.41 -5.32
CA VAL A 78 -8.29 4.67 -4.56
C VAL A 78 -8.47 5.82 -5.55
N ASN A 79 -9.45 6.69 -5.29
CA ASN A 79 -9.56 8.00 -5.92
C ASN A 79 -8.92 9.04 -4.98
N PRO A 80 -7.69 9.49 -5.24
CA PRO A 80 -6.99 10.38 -4.34
C PRO A 80 -7.56 11.82 -4.36
N GLU A 81 -8.16 12.25 -5.48
CA GLU A 81 -8.73 13.59 -5.62
C GLU A 81 -9.96 13.77 -4.73
N GLU A 82 -10.81 12.77 -4.67
CA GLU A 82 -12.05 12.77 -3.88
C GLU A 82 -11.87 12.12 -2.50
N GLY A 83 -10.74 11.47 -2.24
CA GLY A 83 -10.43 10.84 -0.96
C GLY A 83 -11.18 9.53 -0.70
N TYR A 84 -11.64 8.81 -1.75
CA TYR A 84 -12.35 7.54 -1.62
C TYR A 84 -11.44 6.33 -1.78
N SER A 85 -11.62 5.35 -0.90
CA SER A 85 -11.13 3.98 -1.09
C SER A 85 -12.30 3.07 -1.48
N PHE A 86 -12.11 2.24 -2.51
CA PHE A 86 -13.13 1.32 -3.01
C PHE A 86 -12.83 -0.14 -2.67
N SER A 87 -11.72 -0.40 -2.03
CA SER A 87 -11.25 -1.75 -1.71
C SER A 87 -11.16 -2.01 -0.21
N MET A 88 -10.97 -0.97 0.60
CA MET A 88 -10.81 -1.08 2.05
C MET A 88 -11.46 0.12 2.74
N PHE A 89 -12.10 -0.11 3.88
CA PHE A 89 -12.81 0.92 4.67
C PHE A 89 -13.89 1.67 3.86
N ASN A 90 -14.60 0.95 2.99
CA ASN A 90 -15.62 1.49 2.09
C ASN A 90 -17.05 1.20 2.58
N PHE A 91 -17.28 1.26 3.88
CA PHE A 91 -18.58 0.97 4.51
C PHE A 91 -19.42 2.22 4.76
N GLU A 92 -18.91 3.40 4.48
CA GLU A 92 -19.65 4.66 4.51
C GLU A 92 -19.63 5.33 3.13
N GLU A 93 -20.65 6.13 2.83
CA GLU A 93 -20.73 6.91 1.58
C GLU A 93 -19.89 8.20 1.61
N ARG A 94 -19.06 8.37 2.65
CA ARG A 94 -18.17 9.52 2.85
C ARG A 94 -16.74 9.21 2.39
N PRO A 95 -15.97 10.22 1.97
CA PRO A 95 -14.55 10.06 1.68
C PRO A 95 -13.79 9.50 2.89
N LEU A 96 -13.02 8.45 2.70
CA LEU A 96 -12.18 7.88 3.77
C LEU A 96 -11.17 8.90 4.30
N ALA A 97 -10.63 9.76 3.44
CA ALA A 97 -9.73 10.84 3.83
C ALA A 97 -10.37 11.79 4.85
N GLU A 98 -11.64 12.13 4.66
CA GLU A 98 -12.42 12.98 5.57
C GLU A 98 -12.64 12.28 6.92
N ILE A 99 -13.08 11.02 6.89
CA ILE A 99 -13.31 10.22 8.12
C ILE A 99 -12.02 10.10 8.94
N LEU A 100 -10.90 9.79 8.29
CA LEU A 100 -9.59 9.71 8.96
C LEU A 100 -9.16 11.08 9.49
N GLY A 101 -9.37 12.16 8.72
CA GLY A 101 -9.05 13.52 9.12
C GLY A 101 -9.79 13.95 10.38
N GLU A 102 -11.09 13.68 10.47
CA GLU A 102 -11.91 13.92 11.67
C GLU A 102 -11.40 13.13 12.87
N LYS A 103 -11.08 11.85 12.67
CA LYS A 103 -10.61 10.98 13.74
C LYS A 103 -9.21 11.35 14.24
N ILE A 104 -8.30 11.76 13.36
CA ILE A 104 -6.91 12.09 13.69
C ILE A 104 -6.79 13.54 14.20
N GLY A 105 -7.65 14.43 13.70
CA GLY A 105 -7.59 15.87 13.99
C GLY A 105 -6.56 16.63 13.14
N ILE A 106 -6.08 16.02 12.05
CA ILE A 106 -5.14 16.58 11.08
C ILE A 106 -5.66 16.23 9.68
N PRO A 107 -5.54 17.11 8.67
CA PRO A 107 -5.92 16.80 7.30
C PRO A 107 -5.28 15.50 6.80
N VAL A 108 -6.07 14.64 6.15
CA VAL A 108 -5.60 13.37 5.58
C VAL A 108 -5.75 13.36 4.07
N SER A 109 -4.76 12.84 3.37
CA SER A 109 -4.88 12.39 1.98
C SER A 109 -4.67 10.88 1.91
N ILE A 110 -5.32 10.25 0.94
CA ILE A 110 -5.11 8.81 0.68
C ILE A 110 -4.66 8.60 -0.75
N ASP A 111 -3.84 7.58 -0.98
CA ASP A 111 -3.50 7.14 -2.33
C ASP A 111 -3.27 5.62 -2.37
N ASN A 112 -3.14 5.09 -3.59
CA ASN A 112 -2.76 3.71 -3.79
C ASN A 112 -1.28 3.48 -3.42
N ASP A 113 -1.00 2.36 -2.75
CA ASP A 113 0.33 1.98 -2.28
C ASP A 113 1.38 1.93 -3.40
N THR A 114 1.05 1.37 -4.56
CA THR A 114 1.98 1.28 -5.70
C THR A 114 2.27 2.65 -6.32
N ARG A 115 1.27 3.54 -6.40
CA ARG A 115 1.49 4.92 -6.85
C ARG A 115 2.39 5.69 -5.89
N ALA A 116 2.19 5.53 -4.59
CA ALA A 116 3.05 6.16 -3.59
C ALA A 116 4.49 5.65 -3.68
N MET A 117 4.70 4.35 -3.88
CA MET A 117 6.03 3.78 -4.12
C MET A 117 6.68 4.35 -5.37
N ALA A 118 5.94 4.42 -6.49
CA ALA A 118 6.44 5.01 -7.75
C ALA A 118 6.84 6.49 -7.59
N TYR A 119 6.07 7.24 -6.81
CA TYR A 119 6.39 8.64 -6.51
C TYR A 119 7.63 8.76 -5.62
N GLY A 120 7.79 7.87 -4.65
CA GLY A 120 9.01 7.78 -3.83
C GLY A 120 10.26 7.51 -4.68
N GLU A 121 10.18 6.59 -5.65
CA GLU A 121 11.25 6.30 -6.60
C GLU A 121 11.57 7.51 -7.51
N LEU A 122 10.56 8.25 -7.94
CA LEU A 122 10.76 9.48 -8.72
C LEU A 122 11.50 10.54 -7.92
N LEU A 123 11.15 10.74 -6.65
CA LEU A 123 11.69 11.84 -5.83
C LEU A 123 13.06 11.52 -5.20
N LYS A 124 13.27 10.31 -4.71
CA LYS A 124 14.41 9.93 -3.87
C LYS A 124 15.05 8.60 -4.25
N GLY A 125 14.52 7.92 -5.26
CA GLY A 125 14.94 6.58 -5.65
C GLY A 125 15.93 6.53 -6.80
N ALA A 126 15.78 5.51 -7.66
CA ALA A 126 16.68 5.20 -8.76
C ALA A 126 16.51 6.11 -10.00
N VAL A 127 15.39 6.82 -10.11
CA VAL A 127 15.08 7.71 -11.25
C VAL A 127 16.04 8.90 -11.27
N LYS A 128 16.65 9.17 -12.42
CA LYS A 128 17.71 10.18 -12.58
C LYS A 128 17.38 11.29 -13.58
N GLY A 129 16.10 11.58 -13.79
CA GLY A 129 15.65 12.65 -14.69
C GLY A 129 14.68 12.17 -15.75
N GLU A 130 14.38 10.89 -15.80
CA GLU A 130 13.31 10.34 -16.62
C GLU A 130 11.97 10.93 -16.17
N LYS A 131 11.14 11.31 -17.15
CA LYS A 131 9.81 11.89 -16.90
C LYS A 131 8.67 10.92 -17.19
N ASP A 132 8.95 9.92 -18.03
CA ASP A 132 7.97 8.91 -18.43
C ASP A 132 8.42 7.56 -17.91
N ILE A 133 7.68 7.01 -16.95
CA ILE A 133 8.07 5.83 -16.18
C ILE A 133 6.88 4.89 -16.07
N VAL A 134 7.11 3.62 -16.30
CA VAL A 134 6.22 2.53 -15.90
C VAL A 134 6.82 1.87 -14.66
N PHE A 135 6.18 2.02 -13.54
CA PHE A 135 6.57 1.36 -12.31
C PHE A 135 5.76 0.08 -12.12
N ILE A 136 6.44 -1.04 -11.92
CA ILE A 136 5.82 -2.35 -11.66
C ILE A 136 6.20 -2.81 -10.26
N ASN A 137 5.21 -3.05 -9.44
CA ASN A 137 5.35 -3.59 -8.08
C ASN A 137 4.97 -5.06 -8.07
N ILE A 138 5.96 -5.94 -8.06
CA ILE A 138 5.78 -7.39 -7.88
C ILE A 138 6.06 -7.71 -6.41
N SER A 139 4.99 -7.74 -5.62
CA SER A 139 5.02 -8.08 -4.21
C SER A 139 4.03 -9.23 -3.94
N TRP A 140 3.34 -9.25 -2.82
CA TRP A 140 2.27 -10.24 -2.60
C TRP A 140 1.17 -10.16 -3.67
N GLY A 141 0.84 -8.95 -4.15
CA GLY A 141 0.04 -8.69 -5.34
C GLY A 141 0.89 -8.24 -6.53
N LEU A 142 0.24 -7.75 -7.58
CA LEU A 142 0.85 -7.15 -8.76
C LEU A 142 0.21 -5.77 -9.01
N GLY A 143 0.97 -4.73 -8.73
CA GLY A 143 0.55 -3.35 -8.99
C GLY A 143 1.38 -2.68 -10.07
N SER A 144 0.83 -1.64 -10.66
CA SER A 144 1.60 -0.74 -11.53
C SER A 144 1.18 0.71 -11.34
N ALA A 145 2.10 1.62 -11.66
CA ALA A 145 1.84 3.05 -11.73
C ALA A 145 2.51 3.64 -12.95
N PHE A 146 1.92 4.69 -13.49
CA PHE A 146 2.43 5.42 -14.62
C PHE A 146 2.80 6.84 -14.20
N ILE A 147 3.99 7.27 -14.58
CA ILE A 147 4.43 8.66 -14.46
C ILE A 147 4.57 9.18 -15.87
N ILE A 148 3.94 10.30 -16.19
CA ILE A 148 3.96 10.95 -17.50
C ILE A 148 4.31 12.42 -17.27
N ASP A 149 5.30 12.92 -18.00
CA ASP A 149 5.83 14.27 -17.80
C ASP A 149 6.22 14.58 -16.33
N GLY A 150 6.74 13.57 -15.61
CA GLY A 150 7.12 13.70 -14.20
C GLY A 150 5.96 13.76 -13.20
N LYS A 151 4.75 13.41 -13.63
CA LYS A 151 3.54 13.41 -12.80
C LYS A 151 2.90 12.03 -12.77
N ILE A 152 2.44 11.61 -11.59
CA ILE A 152 1.63 10.40 -11.47
C ILE A 152 0.37 10.54 -12.32
N TYR A 153 0.14 9.58 -13.18
CA TYR A 153 -1.07 9.48 -13.98
C TYR A 153 -2.12 8.64 -13.23
N THR A 154 -3.17 9.28 -12.77
CA THR A 154 -4.26 8.65 -12.01
C THR A 154 -5.40 8.14 -12.88
N GLY A 155 -5.47 8.61 -14.14
CA GLY A 155 -6.62 8.36 -15.02
C GLY A 155 -7.85 9.15 -14.57
N ARG A 156 -8.99 8.90 -15.25
CA ARG A 156 -10.22 9.66 -15.01
C ARG A 156 -10.83 9.44 -13.62
N SER A 157 -10.70 8.24 -13.05
CA SER A 157 -11.38 7.85 -11.81
C SER A 157 -10.39 7.44 -10.71
N GLY A 158 -9.11 7.74 -10.87
CA GLY A 158 -8.08 7.32 -9.92
C GLY A 158 -7.65 5.85 -10.05
N PHE A 159 -8.06 5.13 -11.12
CA PHE A 159 -7.82 3.69 -11.26
C PHE A 159 -6.82 3.33 -12.36
N SER A 160 -5.98 4.27 -12.75
CA SER A 160 -4.86 3.96 -13.64
C SER A 160 -3.92 2.95 -12.98
N GLY A 161 -3.34 2.07 -13.78
CA GLY A 161 -2.39 1.09 -13.25
C GLY A 161 -2.99 -0.22 -12.73
N GLU A 162 -4.29 -0.50 -12.89
CA GLU A 162 -4.94 -1.77 -12.52
C GLU A 162 -4.55 -2.93 -13.48
N PHE A 163 -3.31 -2.92 -13.98
CA PHE A 163 -2.75 -3.87 -14.94
C PHE A 163 -2.77 -5.31 -14.44
N GLY A 164 -2.52 -5.54 -13.15
CA GLY A 164 -2.60 -6.86 -12.52
C GLY A 164 -3.96 -7.53 -12.65
N HIS A 165 -5.02 -6.75 -12.90
CA HIS A 165 -6.38 -7.24 -13.01
C HIS A 165 -6.90 -7.39 -14.45
N PHE A 166 -6.02 -7.34 -15.45
CA PHE A 166 -6.38 -7.74 -16.81
C PHE A 166 -6.50 -9.26 -16.88
N SER A 167 -7.62 -9.74 -17.41
CA SER A 167 -7.85 -11.16 -17.65
C SER A 167 -7.10 -11.59 -18.90
N VAL A 168 -5.93 -12.19 -18.69
CA VAL A 168 -5.00 -12.63 -19.76
C VAL A 168 -4.80 -14.15 -19.78
N PHE A 169 -5.25 -14.84 -18.73
CA PHE A 169 -5.16 -16.28 -18.62
C PHE A 169 -6.54 -16.92 -18.71
N ASP A 170 -6.62 -18.05 -19.39
CA ASP A 170 -7.81 -18.91 -19.40
C ASP A 170 -7.66 -19.95 -18.27
N ASN A 171 -7.90 -19.52 -17.03
CA ASN A 171 -7.86 -20.34 -15.83
C ASN A 171 -9.04 -20.06 -14.90
N GLU A 172 -9.35 -20.99 -13.99
CA GLU A 172 -10.47 -20.90 -13.06
C GLU A 172 -10.08 -20.22 -11.73
N ILE A 173 -8.87 -19.62 -11.64
CA ILE A 173 -8.39 -18.99 -10.41
C ILE A 173 -9.11 -17.66 -10.23
N ILE A 174 -9.85 -17.56 -9.11
CA ILE A 174 -10.56 -16.36 -8.75
C ILE A 174 -9.58 -15.36 -8.13
N CYS A 175 -9.42 -14.21 -8.79
CA CYS A 175 -8.69 -13.08 -8.24
C CYS A 175 -9.51 -12.41 -7.13
N ARG A 176 -8.83 -11.80 -6.16
CA ARG A 176 -9.49 -11.01 -5.11
C ARG A 176 -10.37 -9.85 -5.64
N CYS A 177 -10.20 -9.43 -6.89
CA CYS A 177 -11.08 -8.47 -7.57
C CYS A 177 -12.40 -9.08 -8.06
N GLY A 178 -12.64 -10.38 -7.87
CA GLY A 178 -13.82 -11.13 -8.26
C GLY A 178 -13.80 -11.71 -9.67
N LYS A 179 -12.79 -11.38 -10.49
CA LYS A 179 -12.63 -11.92 -11.86
C LYS A 179 -11.76 -13.17 -11.86
N LYS A 180 -11.82 -13.94 -12.94
CA LYS A 180 -10.92 -15.05 -13.25
C LYS A 180 -9.87 -14.64 -14.27
N GLY A 181 -8.73 -15.35 -14.27
CA GLY A 181 -7.70 -15.20 -15.28
C GLY A 181 -6.90 -13.89 -15.21
N CYS A 182 -6.95 -13.17 -14.10
CA CYS A 182 -6.18 -11.94 -13.91
C CYS A 182 -4.67 -12.23 -13.96
N LEU A 183 -3.89 -11.31 -14.52
CA LEU A 183 -2.42 -11.40 -14.56
C LEU A 183 -1.82 -11.63 -13.17
N GLU A 184 -2.33 -10.95 -12.15
CA GLU A 184 -1.91 -11.10 -10.75
C GLU A 184 -1.97 -12.55 -10.27
N THR A 185 -2.97 -13.35 -10.71
CA THR A 185 -3.15 -14.73 -10.24
C THR A 185 -2.03 -15.69 -10.67
N GLU A 186 -1.17 -15.28 -11.62
CA GLU A 186 -0.07 -16.11 -12.10
C GLU A 186 1.31 -15.44 -11.97
N VAL A 187 1.37 -14.13 -11.76
CA VAL A 187 2.63 -13.35 -11.85
C VAL A 187 2.97 -12.63 -10.54
N SER A 188 2.17 -12.77 -9.50
CA SER A 188 2.43 -12.14 -8.18
C SER A 188 3.21 -13.05 -7.23
N GLY A 189 3.66 -12.50 -6.10
CA GLY A 189 4.26 -13.27 -5.01
C GLY A 189 3.29 -14.30 -4.42
N SER A 190 1.99 -13.98 -4.31
CA SER A 190 0.97 -14.93 -3.88
C SER A 190 0.81 -16.09 -4.88
N ALA A 191 0.92 -15.82 -6.18
CA ALA A 191 0.92 -16.85 -7.20
C ALA A 191 2.15 -17.75 -7.09
N LEU A 192 3.34 -17.16 -6.92
CA LEU A 192 4.57 -17.93 -6.70
C LEU A 192 4.47 -18.82 -5.47
N HIS A 193 3.97 -18.29 -4.35
CA HIS A 193 3.75 -19.05 -3.13
C HIS A 193 2.78 -20.23 -3.35
N ARG A 194 1.64 -19.98 -3.99
CA ARG A 194 0.65 -21.01 -4.34
C ARG A 194 1.28 -22.12 -5.18
N ILE A 195 1.94 -21.75 -6.28
CA ILE A 195 2.57 -22.69 -7.23
C ILE A 195 3.64 -23.53 -6.52
N LEU A 196 4.47 -22.91 -5.70
CA LEU A 196 5.51 -23.62 -4.93
C LEU A 196 4.88 -24.63 -3.95
N CYS A 197 3.87 -24.22 -3.21
CA CYS A 197 3.17 -25.12 -2.28
C CYS A 197 2.52 -26.31 -2.99
N GLU A 198 1.86 -26.08 -4.13
CA GLU A 198 1.26 -27.13 -4.95
C GLU A 198 2.32 -28.12 -5.46
N LYS A 199 3.44 -27.62 -5.99
CA LYS A 199 4.53 -28.47 -6.49
C LYS A 199 5.14 -29.34 -5.39
N VAL A 200 5.38 -28.78 -4.20
CA VAL A 200 5.91 -29.53 -3.05
C VAL A 200 4.92 -30.57 -2.56
N LYS A 201 3.63 -30.24 -2.44
CA LYS A 201 2.58 -31.20 -2.07
C LYS A 201 2.43 -32.34 -3.08
N ASN A 202 2.74 -32.07 -4.35
CA ASN A 202 2.75 -33.06 -5.44
C ASN A 202 4.08 -33.84 -5.53
N GLY A 203 4.95 -33.80 -4.51
CA GLY A 203 6.16 -34.58 -4.39
C GLY A 203 7.43 -33.97 -5.02
N GLN A 204 7.39 -32.76 -5.52
CA GLN A 204 8.61 -32.08 -5.96
C GLN A 204 9.41 -31.58 -4.76
N SER A 205 10.73 -31.73 -4.78
CA SER A 205 11.58 -31.29 -3.66
C SER A 205 12.08 -29.86 -3.84
N SER A 206 12.16 -29.14 -2.72
CA SER A 206 12.68 -27.78 -2.59
C SER A 206 13.38 -27.67 -1.22
N ILE A 207 14.28 -26.72 -1.08
CA ILE A 207 14.85 -26.37 0.24
C ILE A 207 13.76 -25.93 1.23
N LEU A 208 12.60 -25.51 0.74
CA LEU A 208 11.45 -25.10 1.54
C LEU A 208 10.46 -26.23 1.81
N SER A 209 10.68 -27.45 1.29
CA SER A 209 9.70 -28.55 1.40
C SER A 209 9.31 -28.83 2.84
N LYS A 210 10.28 -28.89 3.78
CA LYS A 210 10.00 -29.14 5.19
C LYS A 210 9.06 -28.10 5.76
N ARG A 211 9.34 -26.80 5.55
CA ARG A 211 8.54 -25.67 6.04
C ARG A 211 7.12 -25.70 5.48
N ILE A 212 6.98 -25.95 4.18
CA ILE A 212 5.68 -26.04 3.51
C ILE A 212 4.86 -27.21 4.04
N LEU A 213 5.46 -28.41 4.19
CA LEU A 213 4.77 -29.61 4.64
C LEU A 213 4.40 -29.55 6.14
N THR A 214 5.14 -28.81 6.96
CA THR A 214 4.80 -28.55 8.37
C THR A 214 3.76 -27.45 8.57
N GLY A 215 3.26 -26.84 7.49
CA GLY A 215 2.22 -25.81 7.56
C GLY A 215 2.74 -24.42 7.95
N GLU A 216 4.05 -24.19 7.85
CA GLU A 216 4.61 -22.86 8.07
C GLU A 216 4.17 -21.93 6.92
N THR A 217 3.25 -21.01 7.22
CA THR A 217 2.63 -20.12 6.23
C THR A 217 3.42 -18.82 6.00
N SER A 218 4.38 -18.50 6.85
CA SER A 218 5.21 -17.29 6.74
C SER A 218 6.47 -17.57 5.90
N LEU A 219 6.28 -17.88 4.62
CA LEU A 219 7.37 -17.80 3.68
C LEU A 219 7.52 -16.32 3.28
N THR A 220 8.42 -15.61 3.94
CA THR A 220 8.88 -14.31 3.45
C THR A 220 9.71 -14.56 2.19
N LEU A 221 9.28 -13.94 1.09
CA LEU A 221 10.08 -13.81 -0.13
C LEU A 221 11.18 -12.78 0.07
#